data_b9a4766983d476dfa2f35658edb620dc
#
_entry.id   b9a4766983d476dfa2f35658edb620dc
#
_cell.length_a   1.000
_cell.length_b   1.000
_cell.length_c   1.000
_cell.angle_alpha   90.00
_cell.angle_beta   90.00
_cell.angle_gamma   90.00
#
_symmetry.space_group_name_H-M   'P 1'
#
loop_
_entity.id
_entity.type
_entity.pdbx_description
1 polymer ?
#
loop_
_entity_poly.entity_id
_entity_poly.type
_entity_poly.pdbx_seq_one_letter_code
_entity_poly.pdbx_strand_id
1 'polypeptide(L)'
;MRSPTRFVLGHRAAVAAFLLAAACAAPAAAQVRVVSYNVTNMVGNATALRDVLKACHDDDSDGFAVPVGVFMFCEVHQSGLSALQAAVNAAAPAGYTYALATFTTSSSEDSASGAQAVFYRTDLFTEFAAGHADIFTGASRNADRWQLRMVGYDSTLARLYVYGAHLKASTGSANEAERLSGVQAMRSNADALGAGVHTLYTGDMNFYNNTETGYLAFFNAGNGQAWDPLGTGSWSGTGNAWKHTQSPRDITADGLVGGGMDDRFDFILPTAALDDADGLSVIDGTYRALGNDGNHYNTAINAGNNTFYPSNLARSNTLADNLFLATDHIPVIVDLQVPAKNQATLVAPPARVIQNAVGVNAQVRVSNAAPGLPIGVDAMSYTVAGSGVLSGTFNGTAPLTPSFNTVTLPVSTATVGLRTGTALATTPNQAAQSPSISLPVTVRIVRPSNPSLSSVADVNAAVVPGAATAGGAPVDVTIPVSNWGFNVDQSAMDITATQVSAANFSVVSGTATNIGGTPGSVVVRFNPASVVAGTYDAPVTIQTRDENIPGMTTASVVATVRITVTGGCAAADLNCDGVVDGTDLGLLLSQWGSNASGDLNNDGTVDGTDLGLLLSAWG
;
A
#
# COMPACT_ATOMS: atom_id res chain seq x y z
N MET A 1 -9.78 -44.41 62.63
CA MET A 1 -9.95 -45.05 61.34
C MET A 1 -10.70 -44.11 60.38
N ARG A 2 -10.02 -43.33 59.64
CA ARG A 2 -10.45 -42.66 58.37
C ARG A 2 -9.24 -41.87 57.86
N SER A 3 -8.78 -42.25 56.68
CA SER A 3 -7.69 -41.67 55.95
C SER A 3 -8.05 -40.26 55.44
N PRO A 4 -7.17 -39.29 55.43
CA PRO A 4 -7.42 -38.01 54.78
C PRO A 4 -6.91 -37.99 53.34
N THR A 5 -7.84 -37.66 52.44
CA THR A 5 -7.59 -37.40 51.03
C THR A 5 -6.83 -36.10 50.84
N ARG A 6 -5.71 -36.12 50.13
CA ARG A 6 -4.96 -34.92 49.70
C ARG A 6 -5.66 -34.26 48.54
N PHE A 7 -6.03 -32.99 48.69
CA PHE A 7 -6.41 -32.08 47.61
C PHE A 7 -5.13 -31.51 46.98
N VAL A 8 -5.01 -31.74 45.65
CA VAL A 8 -4.02 -31.07 44.81
C VAL A 8 -4.66 -29.81 44.27
N LEU A 9 -4.17 -28.64 44.70
CA LEU A 9 -4.55 -27.35 44.10
C LEU A 9 -3.81 -27.18 42.76
N GLY A 10 -4.55 -27.28 41.66
CA GLY A 10 -4.06 -26.86 40.34
C GLY A 10 -4.11 -25.35 40.21
N HIS A 11 -2.97 -24.71 40.03
CA HIS A 11 -2.87 -23.30 39.67
C HIS A 11 -3.31 -23.14 38.19
N ARG A 12 -4.50 -22.60 37.99
CA ARG A 12 -4.88 -22.05 36.67
C ARG A 12 -4.40 -20.62 36.59
N ALA A 13 -3.35 -20.36 35.81
CA ALA A 13 -2.96 -19.04 35.41
C ALA A 13 -4.02 -18.48 34.46
N ALA A 14 -4.77 -17.47 34.92
CA ALA A 14 -5.68 -16.69 34.07
C ALA A 14 -4.82 -15.75 33.22
N VAL A 15 -4.68 -16.05 31.94
CA VAL A 15 -4.16 -15.11 30.93
C VAL A 15 -5.29 -14.14 30.62
N ALA A 16 -5.21 -12.93 31.18
CA ALA A 16 -6.06 -11.81 30.78
C ALA A 16 -5.61 -11.32 29.40
N ALA A 17 -6.33 -11.72 28.36
CA ALA A 17 -6.17 -11.13 27.04
C ALA A 17 -6.75 -9.72 27.08
N PHE A 18 -5.89 -8.70 27.13
CA PHE A 18 -6.24 -7.31 26.81
C PHE A 18 -6.54 -7.24 25.29
N LEU A 19 -7.80 -7.32 24.90
CA LEU A 19 -8.26 -6.88 23.60
C LEU A 19 -8.13 -5.35 23.57
N LEU A 20 -7.02 -4.85 23.04
CA LEU A 20 -6.91 -3.49 22.58
C LEU A 20 -7.84 -3.39 21.34
N ALA A 21 -9.07 -2.92 21.56
CA ALA A 21 -9.90 -2.47 20.47
C ALA A 21 -9.19 -1.22 19.89
N ALA A 22 -8.35 -1.42 18.87
CA ALA A 22 -8.00 -0.35 17.97
C ALA A 22 -9.34 0.10 17.36
N ALA A 23 -9.86 1.24 17.82
CA ALA A 23 -10.88 1.95 17.09
C ALA A 23 -10.25 2.24 15.73
N CYS A 24 -10.57 1.43 14.71
CA CYS A 24 -10.38 1.84 13.34
C CYS A 24 -11.21 3.11 13.20
N ALA A 25 -10.56 4.28 13.24
CA ALA A 25 -11.14 5.47 12.69
C ALA A 25 -11.56 5.09 11.27
N ALA A 26 -12.85 5.13 10.98
CA ALA A 26 -13.32 4.98 9.62
C ALA A 26 -12.49 5.96 8.79
N PRO A 27 -11.97 5.56 7.62
CA PRO A 27 -11.27 6.50 6.77
C PRO A 27 -12.18 7.71 6.58
N ALA A 28 -11.65 8.89 6.84
CA ALA A 28 -12.39 10.13 6.65
C ALA A 28 -12.93 10.10 5.22
N ALA A 29 -14.23 10.20 5.05
CA ALA A 29 -14.83 10.26 3.73
C ALA A 29 -14.27 11.51 3.04
N ALA A 30 -13.49 11.32 1.99
CA ALA A 30 -12.78 12.41 1.32
C ALA A 30 -13.58 13.07 0.21
N GLN A 31 -14.84 12.69 0.03
CA GLN A 31 -15.77 13.47 -0.79
C GLN A 31 -15.83 14.90 -0.27
N VAL A 32 -15.86 15.84 -1.18
CA VAL A 32 -15.97 17.26 -0.84
C VAL A 32 -17.42 17.69 -1.04
N ARG A 33 -18.21 17.65 0.02
CA ARG A 33 -19.52 18.29 0.02
C ARG A 33 -19.37 19.79 0.15
N VAL A 34 -19.94 20.53 -0.78
CA VAL A 34 -19.98 22.00 -0.76
C VAL A 34 -21.42 22.43 -0.54
N VAL A 35 -21.59 23.35 0.41
CA VAL A 35 -22.90 23.92 0.78
C VAL A 35 -22.86 25.43 0.59
N SER A 36 -23.83 25.97 -0.14
CA SER A 36 -24.11 27.41 -0.23
C SER A 36 -25.39 27.71 0.54
N TYR A 37 -25.34 28.65 1.46
CA TYR A 37 -26.48 28.96 2.33
C TYR A 37 -26.54 30.44 2.70
N ASN A 38 -27.64 31.13 2.37
CA ASN A 38 -27.94 32.46 2.90
C ASN A 38 -28.50 32.30 4.33
N VAL A 39 -27.83 32.89 5.32
CA VAL A 39 -28.17 32.75 6.74
C VAL A 39 -28.89 33.99 7.32
N THR A 40 -29.24 34.93 6.47
CA THR A 40 -30.07 36.11 6.81
C THR A 40 -29.61 36.77 8.13
N ASN A 41 -28.28 37.03 8.23
CA ASN A 41 -27.63 37.57 9.43
C ASN A 41 -27.96 36.80 10.73
N MET A 42 -28.37 35.54 10.62
CA MET A 42 -28.77 34.64 11.72
C MET A 42 -29.89 35.22 12.60
N VAL A 43 -30.81 35.97 11.99
CA VAL A 43 -31.98 36.53 12.74
C VAL A 43 -33.00 35.45 13.12
N GLY A 44 -33.00 34.31 12.43
CA GLY A 44 -33.88 33.18 12.74
C GLY A 44 -33.48 32.41 14.00
N ASN A 45 -34.05 31.22 14.17
CA ASN A 45 -33.82 30.38 15.33
C ASN A 45 -32.44 29.72 15.29
N ALA A 46 -31.55 30.05 16.22
CA ALA A 46 -30.17 29.56 16.27
C ALA A 46 -30.07 28.04 16.46
N THR A 47 -31.03 27.40 17.17
CA THR A 47 -31.05 25.93 17.32
C THR A 47 -31.43 25.29 16.01
N ALA A 48 -32.45 25.80 15.32
CA ALA A 48 -32.86 25.32 14.01
C ALA A 48 -31.74 25.48 12.97
N LEU A 49 -31.06 26.65 12.96
CA LEU A 49 -29.89 26.84 12.07
C LEU A 49 -28.81 25.78 12.30
N ARG A 50 -28.42 25.54 13.57
CA ARG A 50 -27.46 24.47 13.90
C ARG A 50 -27.94 23.09 13.39
N ASP A 51 -29.22 22.78 13.57
CA ASP A 51 -29.80 21.49 13.20
C ASP A 51 -29.91 21.35 11.66
N VAL A 52 -30.10 22.44 10.91
CA VAL A 52 -29.99 22.49 9.45
C VAL A 52 -28.52 22.24 9.02
N LEU A 53 -27.56 22.92 9.66
CA LEU A 53 -26.14 22.68 9.36
C LEU A 53 -25.75 21.22 9.63
N LYS A 54 -26.27 20.62 10.72
CA LYS A 54 -26.10 19.20 10.99
C LYS A 54 -26.75 18.32 9.92
N ALA A 55 -27.93 18.68 9.43
CA ALA A 55 -28.61 17.95 8.37
C ALA A 55 -27.80 17.98 7.05
N CYS A 56 -27.05 19.06 6.76
CA CYS A 56 -26.13 19.09 5.61
C CYS A 56 -25.03 18.03 5.70
N HIS A 57 -24.55 17.68 6.90
CA HIS A 57 -23.59 16.59 7.10
C HIS A 57 -24.22 15.20 6.97
N ASP A 58 -25.42 15.07 7.52
CA ASP A 58 -26.12 13.79 7.65
C ASP A 58 -26.95 13.43 6.41
N ASP A 59 -27.03 14.33 5.43
CA ASP A 59 -27.83 14.11 4.23
C ASP A 59 -27.30 12.95 3.39
N ASP A 60 -28.16 11.96 3.19
CA ASP A 60 -27.92 10.73 2.44
C ASP A 60 -28.94 10.52 1.30
N SER A 61 -29.61 11.61 0.87
CA SER A 61 -30.62 11.56 -0.19
C SER A 61 -30.07 11.03 -1.51
N ASP A 62 -28.77 11.20 -1.77
CA ASP A 62 -28.05 10.64 -2.93
C ASP A 62 -27.42 9.26 -2.65
N GLY A 63 -27.83 8.60 -1.56
CA GLY A 63 -27.35 7.26 -1.20
C GLY A 63 -26.10 7.22 -0.34
N PHE A 64 -25.55 8.38 0.05
CA PHE A 64 -24.38 8.47 0.94
C PHE A 64 -24.40 9.75 1.76
N ALA A 65 -24.02 9.67 3.02
CA ALA A 65 -23.77 10.83 3.89
C ALA A 65 -22.27 11.10 3.99
N VAL A 66 -21.87 12.37 3.84
CA VAL A 66 -20.48 12.79 4.03
C VAL A 66 -20.44 14.12 4.80
N PRO A 67 -19.48 14.29 5.73
CA PRO A 67 -19.28 15.56 6.40
C PRO A 67 -18.99 16.67 5.39
N VAL A 68 -19.63 17.81 5.53
CA VAL A 68 -19.44 18.96 4.64
C VAL A 68 -17.96 19.33 4.61
N GLY A 69 -17.42 19.52 3.40
CA GLY A 69 -16.03 19.96 3.19
C GLY A 69 -15.89 21.47 3.22
N VAL A 70 -16.90 22.17 2.64
CA VAL A 70 -16.90 23.64 2.52
C VAL A 70 -18.32 24.16 2.73
N PHE A 71 -18.49 25.10 3.64
CA PHE A 71 -19.65 25.95 3.73
C PHE A 71 -19.33 27.33 3.18
N MET A 72 -20.14 27.85 2.31
CA MET A 72 -20.16 29.25 1.90
C MET A 72 -21.49 29.88 2.35
N PHE A 73 -21.39 30.95 3.10
CA PHE A 73 -22.53 31.66 3.64
C PHE A 73 -22.66 33.06 3.04
N CYS A 74 -23.89 33.48 2.76
CA CYS A 74 -24.26 34.85 2.46
C CYS A 74 -24.91 35.50 3.68
N GLU A 75 -24.96 36.82 3.68
CA GLU A 75 -25.56 37.65 4.74
C GLU A 75 -24.95 37.38 6.12
N VAL A 76 -23.63 37.55 6.24
CA VAL A 76 -22.90 37.41 7.50
C VAL A 76 -22.40 38.77 7.96
N HIS A 77 -22.97 39.30 9.03
CA HIS A 77 -22.43 40.50 9.66
C HIS A 77 -21.18 40.18 10.50
N GLN A 78 -20.26 41.13 10.58
CA GLN A 78 -19.04 41.00 11.41
C GLN A 78 -19.39 40.65 12.87
N SER A 79 -20.45 41.23 13.40
CA SER A 79 -20.91 40.97 14.78
C SER A 79 -21.47 39.56 15.01
N GLY A 80 -21.98 38.91 13.96
CA GLY A 80 -22.54 37.55 13.99
C GLY A 80 -21.51 36.44 13.72
N LEU A 81 -20.35 36.78 13.21
CA LEU A 81 -19.38 35.82 12.70
C LEU A 81 -18.92 34.75 13.71
N SER A 82 -18.69 35.16 14.98
CA SER A 82 -18.28 34.19 16.01
C SER A 82 -19.43 33.26 16.42
N ALA A 83 -20.68 33.71 16.37
CA ALA A 83 -21.85 32.87 16.62
C ALA A 83 -22.06 31.85 15.49
N LEU A 84 -21.85 32.26 14.23
CA LEU A 84 -21.90 31.39 13.08
C LEU A 84 -20.79 30.31 13.16
N GLN A 85 -19.56 30.71 13.50
CA GLN A 85 -18.45 29.77 13.71
C GLN A 85 -18.77 28.76 14.82
N ALA A 86 -19.38 29.21 15.92
CA ALA A 86 -19.81 28.31 16.99
C ALA A 86 -20.90 27.33 16.51
N ALA A 87 -21.86 27.79 15.70
CA ALA A 87 -22.91 26.95 15.14
C ALA A 87 -22.36 25.89 14.18
N VAL A 88 -21.45 26.28 13.27
CA VAL A 88 -20.76 25.37 12.34
C VAL A 88 -19.99 24.27 13.09
N ASN A 89 -19.20 24.64 14.10
CA ASN A 89 -18.43 23.67 14.88
C ASN A 89 -19.32 22.80 15.78
N ALA A 90 -20.45 23.32 16.27
CA ALA A 90 -21.42 22.54 17.06
C ALA A 90 -22.22 21.54 16.21
N ALA A 91 -22.41 21.84 14.93
CA ALA A 91 -23.07 20.94 13.97
C ALA A 91 -22.12 19.86 13.43
N ALA A 92 -20.80 20.09 13.51
CA ALA A 92 -19.79 19.20 12.96
C ALA A 92 -19.88 17.79 13.56
N PRO A 93 -19.78 16.74 12.76
CA PRO A 93 -19.65 15.38 13.27
C PRO A 93 -18.37 15.20 14.11
N ALA A 94 -18.38 14.28 15.07
CA ALA A 94 -17.26 14.04 15.96
C ALA A 94 -15.95 13.75 15.18
N GLY A 95 -14.88 14.43 15.56
CA GLY A 95 -13.56 14.30 14.94
C GLY A 95 -13.27 15.28 13.80
N TYR A 96 -14.23 16.08 13.38
CA TYR A 96 -14.01 17.12 12.36
C TYR A 96 -14.03 18.52 12.97
N THR A 97 -13.21 19.41 12.41
CA THR A 97 -13.12 20.81 12.80
C THR A 97 -13.13 21.69 11.56
N TYR A 98 -13.73 22.88 11.71
CA TYR A 98 -13.84 23.87 10.65
C TYR A 98 -13.04 25.12 11.00
N ALA A 99 -12.29 25.61 10.04
CA ALA A 99 -11.66 26.92 10.10
C ALA A 99 -12.44 27.93 9.26
N LEU A 100 -12.49 29.15 9.72
CA LEU A 100 -12.94 30.29 8.95
C LEU A 100 -11.83 30.69 7.98
N ALA A 101 -12.14 30.83 6.70
CA ALA A 101 -11.25 31.43 5.73
C ALA A 101 -11.15 32.95 5.94
N THR A 102 -10.26 33.61 5.21
CA THR A 102 -10.14 35.07 5.25
C THR A 102 -11.52 35.71 5.08
N PHE A 103 -11.93 36.50 6.06
CA PHE A 103 -13.20 37.19 6.05
C PHE A 103 -12.96 38.70 5.89
N THR A 104 -13.59 39.31 4.90
CA THR A 104 -13.55 40.73 4.61
C THR A 104 -14.95 41.26 4.51
N THR A 105 -15.15 42.48 4.90
CA THR A 105 -16.41 43.19 4.78
C THR A 105 -16.16 44.69 4.76
N SER A 106 -17.00 45.42 4.05
CA SER A 106 -17.07 46.89 4.13
C SER A 106 -18.12 47.32 5.14
N SER A 107 -18.03 48.58 5.62
CA SER A 107 -19.03 49.12 6.52
C SER A 107 -20.42 49.21 5.88
N SER A 108 -20.51 49.33 4.57
CA SER A 108 -21.77 49.33 3.82
C SER A 108 -22.39 47.93 3.73
N GLU A 109 -21.59 46.91 3.52
CA GLU A 109 -22.04 45.51 3.51
C GLU A 109 -22.48 45.08 4.91
N ASP A 110 -21.67 45.37 5.92
CA ASP A 110 -21.96 45.02 7.32
C ASP A 110 -23.21 45.73 7.87
N SER A 111 -23.52 46.94 7.36
CA SER A 111 -24.72 47.71 7.80
C SER A 111 -26.00 47.35 7.04
N ALA A 112 -25.92 46.70 5.87
CA ALA A 112 -27.07 46.45 4.97
C ALA A 112 -27.45 44.96 4.89
N SER A 113 -26.61 44.14 4.30
CA SER A 113 -26.93 42.75 3.97
C SER A 113 -25.92 41.74 4.41
N GLY A 114 -24.88 42.16 5.10
CA GLY A 114 -23.77 41.29 5.45
C GLY A 114 -22.84 40.94 4.28
N ALA A 115 -21.71 40.34 4.60
CA ALA A 115 -20.72 39.86 3.65
C ALA A 115 -20.87 38.34 3.43
N GLN A 116 -19.92 37.76 2.71
CA GLN A 116 -19.81 36.34 2.48
C GLN A 116 -18.76 35.73 3.43
N ALA A 117 -18.97 34.50 3.89
CA ALA A 117 -18.04 33.79 4.75
C ALA A 117 -17.85 32.34 4.30
N VAL A 118 -16.61 31.88 4.26
CA VAL A 118 -16.30 30.47 3.95
C VAL A 118 -15.71 29.78 5.17
N PHE A 119 -16.28 28.61 5.49
CA PHE A 119 -15.72 27.69 6.47
C PHE A 119 -15.34 26.40 5.76
N TYR A 120 -14.14 25.90 6.04
CA TYR A 120 -13.64 24.68 5.43
C TYR A 120 -13.17 23.67 6.48
N ARG A 121 -13.35 22.41 6.17
CA ARG A 121 -12.91 21.29 7.01
C ARG A 121 -11.39 21.17 6.97
N THR A 122 -10.71 21.23 8.12
CA THR A 122 -9.26 21.40 8.23
C THR A 122 -8.46 20.14 7.87
N ASP A 123 -9.08 18.95 7.89
CA ASP A 123 -8.47 17.70 7.42
C ASP A 123 -8.51 17.56 5.89
N LEU A 124 -9.42 18.29 5.20
CA LEU A 124 -9.53 18.28 3.74
C LEU A 124 -8.81 19.43 3.06
N PHE A 125 -8.83 20.61 3.67
CA PHE A 125 -8.34 21.83 3.05
C PHE A 125 -7.47 22.66 3.98
N THR A 126 -6.59 23.44 3.35
CA THR A 126 -5.98 24.63 3.92
C THR A 126 -6.28 25.82 3.02
N GLU A 127 -6.60 26.96 3.58
CA GLU A 127 -6.70 28.20 2.79
C GLU A 127 -5.32 28.67 2.35
N PHE A 128 -5.25 29.17 1.12
CA PHE A 128 -4.15 29.99 0.65
C PHE A 128 -4.61 31.47 0.67
N ALA A 129 -4.40 32.14 1.79
CA ALA A 129 -4.92 33.48 2.03
C ALA A 129 -4.49 34.53 0.97
N ALA A 130 -3.27 34.38 0.39
CA ALA A 130 -2.84 35.22 -0.73
C ALA A 130 -3.65 35.00 -2.04
N GLY A 131 -4.47 33.95 -2.09
CA GLY A 131 -5.42 33.69 -3.17
C GLY A 131 -6.80 34.27 -2.92
N HIS A 132 -7.06 34.84 -1.74
CA HIS A 132 -8.28 35.60 -1.46
C HIS A 132 -8.32 36.91 -2.27
N ALA A 133 -9.51 37.29 -2.67
CA ALA A 133 -9.72 38.59 -3.33
C ALA A 133 -11.13 39.09 -3.09
N ASP A 134 -11.24 40.33 -2.65
CA ASP A 134 -12.45 41.11 -2.76
C ASP A 134 -12.63 41.56 -4.20
N ILE A 135 -13.78 41.30 -4.78
CA ILE A 135 -14.06 41.58 -6.18
C ILE A 135 -15.06 42.74 -6.21
N PHE A 136 -14.55 43.90 -6.59
CA PHE A 136 -15.41 45.05 -6.81
C PHE A 136 -16.34 44.81 -8.01
N THR A 137 -17.64 44.72 -7.75
CA THR A 137 -18.65 44.40 -8.76
C THR A 137 -19.15 45.62 -9.53
N GLY A 138 -18.88 46.82 -9.06
CA GLY A 138 -19.49 48.03 -9.56
C GLY A 138 -21.00 48.16 -9.22
N ALA A 139 -21.50 47.25 -8.41
CA ALA A 139 -22.88 47.20 -7.90
C ALA A 139 -22.90 47.48 -6.40
N SER A 140 -24.08 47.30 -5.78
CA SER A 140 -24.27 47.60 -4.34
C SER A 140 -23.54 46.65 -3.38
N ARG A 141 -23.09 45.49 -3.85
CA ARG A 141 -22.39 44.47 -3.06
C ARG A 141 -21.17 43.94 -3.83
N ASN A 142 -20.08 43.67 -3.11
CA ASN A 142 -18.92 42.98 -3.65
C ASN A 142 -19.14 41.46 -3.69
N ALA A 143 -18.24 40.75 -4.36
CA ALA A 143 -18.12 39.31 -4.30
C ALA A 143 -16.72 38.96 -3.75
N ASP A 144 -16.58 37.81 -3.18
CA ASP A 144 -15.32 37.29 -2.65
C ASP A 144 -14.87 36.05 -3.40
N ARG A 145 -13.55 35.83 -3.42
CA ARG A 145 -12.93 34.61 -3.92
C ARG A 145 -11.95 34.05 -2.91
N TRP A 146 -12.09 32.77 -2.58
CA TRP A 146 -11.12 32.03 -1.77
C TRP A 146 -10.41 30.96 -2.59
N GLN A 147 -9.18 30.63 -2.21
CA GLN A 147 -8.42 29.50 -2.75
C GLN A 147 -8.18 28.49 -1.64
N LEU A 148 -8.79 27.31 -1.78
CA LEU A 148 -8.62 26.16 -0.90
C LEU A 148 -7.70 25.14 -1.55
N ARG A 149 -6.71 24.65 -0.79
CA ARG A 149 -5.75 23.62 -1.24
C ARG A 149 -6.06 22.32 -0.52
N MET A 150 -6.22 21.24 -1.27
CA MET A 150 -6.48 19.94 -0.68
C MET A 150 -5.27 19.43 0.10
N VAL A 151 -5.51 18.96 1.33
CA VAL A 151 -4.48 18.38 2.19
C VAL A 151 -3.99 17.05 1.61
N GLY A 152 -2.66 16.93 1.49
CA GLY A 152 -2.02 15.72 0.96
C GLY A 152 -2.03 15.61 -0.56
N TYR A 153 -2.25 16.73 -1.28
CA TYR A 153 -2.10 16.85 -2.73
C TYR A 153 -1.20 18.04 -3.08
N ASP A 154 -0.20 17.78 -3.94
CA ASP A 154 0.78 18.80 -4.36
C ASP A 154 0.36 19.52 -5.65
N SER A 155 -0.51 18.88 -6.44
CA SER A 155 -0.95 19.43 -7.73
C SER A 155 -1.70 20.75 -7.58
N THR A 156 -1.46 21.68 -8.49
CA THR A 156 -2.25 22.91 -8.61
C THR A 156 -3.69 22.62 -9.03
N LEU A 157 -3.94 21.50 -9.71
CA LEU A 157 -5.26 21.03 -10.10
C LEU A 157 -6.03 20.35 -8.94
N ALA A 158 -5.44 20.19 -7.76
CA ALA A 158 -6.13 19.80 -6.53
C ALA A 158 -6.49 21.02 -5.66
N ARG A 159 -6.69 22.17 -6.29
CA ARG A 159 -7.13 23.41 -5.64
C ARG A 159 -8.54 23.75 -6.07
N LEU A 160 -9.34 24.22 -5.12
CA LEU A 160 -10.70 24.69 -5.35
C LEU A 160 -10.76 26.18 -5.12
N TYR A 161 -11.24 26.93 -6.10
CA TYR A 161 -11.62 28.33 -5.93
C TYR A 161 -13.11 28.43 -5.67
N VAL A 162 -13.48 29.08 -4.58
CA VAL A 162 -14.87 29.34 -4.21
C VAL A 162 -15.11 30.83 -4.35
N TYR A 163 -16.04 31.20 -5.20
CA TYR A 163 -16.58 32.56 -5.30
C TYR A 163 -17.87 32.63 -4.50
N GLY A 164 -17.96 33.57 -3.59
CA GLY A 164 -19.17 33.88 -2.85
C GLY A 164 -19.75 35.19 -3.34
N ALA A 165 -21.07 35.25 -3.54
CA ALA A 165 -21.75 36.47 -3.90
C ALA A 165 -23.17 36.51 -3.32
N HIS A 166 -23.60 37.71 -2.94
CA HIS A 166 -25.02 38.04 -2.70
C HIS A 166 -25.38 39.18 -3.64
N LEU A 167 -25.95 38.86 -4.79
CA LEU A 167 -26.25 39.86 -5.82
C LEU A 167 -27.50 40.69 -5.48
N LYS A 168 -27.74 41.71 -6.28
CA LYS A 168 -28.82 42.67 -6.06
C LYS A 168 -30.20 42.01 -6.09
N ALA A 169 -30.94 42.11 -5.00
CA ALA A 169 -32.33 41.67 -4.91
C ALA A 169 -33.27 42.58 -5.73
N SER A 170 -34.49 42.12 -5.90
CA SER A 170 -35.63 42.79 -6.56
C SER A 170 -35.62 42.76 -8.10
N THR A 171 -36.80 42.78 -8.66
CA THR A 171 -37.02 42.81 -10.11
C THR A 171 -36.74 44.19 -10.72
N GLY A 172 -36.68 44.27 -12.03
CA GLY A 172 -36.53 45.50 -12.81
C GLY A 172 -35.14 45.68 -13.39
N SER A 173 -35.08 46.34 -14.54
CA SER A 173 -33.88 46.42 -15.39
C SER A 173 -32.66 47.05 -14.71
N ALA A 174 -32.84 47.96 -13.76
CA ALA A 174 -31.71 48.52 -12.99
C ALA A 174 -31.09 47.47 -12.06
N ASN A 175 -31.91 46.67 -11.36
CA ASN A 175 -31.44 45.62 -10.47
C ASN A 175 -30.81 44.45 -11.29
N GLU A 176 -31.39 44.13 -12.45
CA GLU A 176 -30.80 43.14 -13.37
C GLU A 176 -29.42 43.58 -13.91
N ALA A 177 -29.25 44.90 -14.19
CA ALA A 177 -27.98 45.44 -14.61
C ALA A 177 -26.92 45.37 -13.52
N GLU A 178 -27.30 45.58 -12.24
CA GLU A 178 -26.38 45.38 -11.11
C GLU A 178 -25.98 43.91 -10.98
N ARG A 179 -26.94 42.95 -11.09
CA ARG A 179 -26.60 41.51 -11.11
C ARG A 179 -25.65 41.13 -12.25
N LEU A 180 -25.91 41.64 -13.46
CA LEU A 180 -25.01 41.45 -14.60
C LEU A 180 -23.62 41.98 -14.32
N SER A 181 -23.48 43.18 -13.76
CA SER A 181 -22.19 43.78 -13.38
C SER A 181 -21.43 42.87 -12.41
N GLY A 182 -22.11 42.34 -11.40
CA GLY A 182 -21.51 41.43 -10.43
C GLY A 182 -21.00 40.14 -11.08
N VAL A 183 -21.82 39.52 -11.93
CA VAL A 183 -21.40 38.31 -12.66
C VAL A 183 -20.23 38.57 -13.60
N GLN A 184 -20.24 39.69 -14.33
CA GLN A 184 -19.14 40.05 -15.23
C GLN A 184 -17.82 40.27 -14.48
N ALA A 185 -17.87 40.87 -13.29
CA ALA A 185 -16.70 41.05 -12.44
C ALA A 185 -16.14 39.69 -11.97
N MET A 186 -16.98 38.79 -11.43
CA MET A 186 -16.57 37.44 -11.04
C MET A 186 -16.02 36.64 -12.22
N ARG A 187 -16.71 36.65 -13.36
CA ARG A 187 -16.27 35.95 -14.57
C ARG A 187 -14.93 36.47 -15.08
N SER A 188 -14.75 37.78 -15.14
CA SER A 188 -13.46 38.38 -15.55
C SER A 188 -12.32 37.99 -14.61
N ASN A 189 -12.60 37.95 -13.30
CA ASN A 189 -11.62 37.52 -12.31
C ASN A 189 -11.28 36.03 -12.47
N ALA A 190 -12.27 35.17 -12.70
CA ALA A 190 -12.07 33.73 -12.91
C ALA A 190 -11.34 33.43 -14.23
N ASP A 191 -11.70 34.13 -15.31
CA ASP A 191 -11.04 33.98 -16.61
C ASP A 191 -9.53 34.32 -16.53
N ALA A 192 -9.17 35.28 -15.66
CA ALA A 192 -7.77 35.66 -15.41
C ALA A 192 -6.98 34.59 -14.63
N LEU A 193 -7.61 33.63 -13.96
CA LEU A 193 -6.94 32.50 -13.30
C LEU A 193 -6.34 31.51 -14.31
N GLY A 194 -6.83 31.50 -15.54
CA GLY A 194 -6.38 30.61 -16.61
C GLY A 194 -7.26 29.39 -16.83
N ALA A 195 -6.90 28.57 -17.82
CA ALA A 195 -7.65 27.39 -18.21
C ALA A 195 -7.46 26.25 -17.19
N GLY A 196 -8.49 25.40 -17.05
CA GLY A 196 -8.44 24.19 -16.21
C GLY A 196 -8.47 24.46 -14.71
N VAL A 197 -8.87 25.66 -14.28
CA VAL A 197 -8.97 26.00 -12.85
C VAL A 197 -10.34 25.57 -12.32
N HIS A 198 -10.34 24.80 -11.25
CA HIS A 198 -11.54 24.33 -10.57
C HIS A 198 -12.19 25.46 -9.77
N THR A 199 -13.33 25.94 -10.23
CA THR A 199 -14.03 27.08 -9.64
C THR A 199 -15.50 26.77 -9.42
N LEU A 200 -16.02 27.18 -8.27
CA LEU A 200 -17.45 27.21 -7.95
C LEU A 200 -17.90 28.67 -7.77
N TYR A 201 -18.93 29.10 -8.47
CA TYR A 201 -19.66 30.33 -8.17
C TYR A 201 -20.83 29.97 -7.28
N THR A 202 -20.85 30.52 -6.07
CA THR A 202 -21.79 30.13 -5.03
C THR A 202 -22.47 31.37 -4.44
N GLY A 203 -23.67 31.22 -3.94
CA GLY A 203 -24.36 32.26 -3.19
C GLY A 203 -25.78 32.53 -3.65
N ASP A 204 -26.32 33.57 -3.06
CA ASP A 204 -27.62 34.14 -3.42
C ASP A 204 -27.45 35.09 -4.63
N MET A 205 -27.76 34.57 -5.80
CA MET A 205 -27.61 35.31 -7.06
C MET A 205 -28.83 36.15 -7.40
N ASN A 206 -29.95 35.98 -6.69
CA ASN A 206 -31.19 36.73 -6.87
C ASN A 206 -31.71 36.77 -8.32
N PHE A 207 -31.50 35.72 -9.12
CA PHE A 207 -32.05 35.65 -10.47
C PHE A 207 -33.51 35.23 -10.45
N TYR A 208 -34.38 36.04 -11.03
CA TYR A 208 -35.82 35.78 -11.10
C TYR A 208 -36.21 34.82 -12.23
N ASN A 209 -35.37 34.69 -13.26
CA ASN A 209 -35.59 33.74 -14.34
C ASN A 209 -34.32 33.41 -15.13
N ASN A 210 -34.37 32.32 -15.89
CA ASN A 210 -33.26 31.80 -16.67
C ASN A 210 -32.91 32.62 -17.92
N THR A 211 -33.63 33.70 -18.24
CA THR A 211 -33.36 34.58 -19.37
C THR A 211 -32.64 35.87 -18.97
N GLU A 212 -32.41 36.08 -17.68
CA GLU A 212 -31.65 37.23 -17.19
C GLU A 212 -30.22 37.23 -17.76
N THR A 213 -29.79 38.38 -18.26
CA THR A 213 -28.46 38.53 -18.86
C THR A 213 -27.34 38.24 -17.88
N GLY A 214 -27.55 38.50 -16.59
CA GLY A 214 -26.63 38.13 -15.52
C GLY A 214 -26.46 36.61 -15.39
N TYR A 215 -27.55 35.86 -15.35
CA TYR A 215 -27.50 34.40 -15.32
C TYR A 215 -26.80 33.83 -16.54
N LEU A 216 -27.18 34.29 -17.75
CA LEU A 216 -26.59 33.82 -19.00
C LEU A 216 -25.10 34.16 -19.13
N ALA A 217 -24.63 35.24 -18.52
CA ALA A 217 -23.23 35.64 -18.56
C ALA A 217 -22.27 34.63 -17.86
N PHE A 218 -22.76 33.81 -16.95
CA PHE A 218 -21.96 32.71 -16.40
C PHE A 218 -21.53 31.68 -17.44
N PHE A 219 -22.32 31.48 -18.49
CA PHE A 219 -22.11 30.45 -19.53
C PHE A 219 -21.38 30.97 -20.77
N ASN A 220 -21.02 32.24 -20.82
CA ASN A 220 -20.21 32.79 -21.90
C ASN A 220 -18.85 32.07 -21.96
N ALA A 221 -18.35 31.85 -23.18
CA ALA A 221 -17.06 31.21 -23.41
C ALA A 221 -15.92 31.96 -22.69
N GLY A 222 -15.00 31.23 -22.14
CA GLY A 222 -13.83 31.73 -21.39
C GLY A 222 -13.32 30.69 -20.39
N ASN A 223 -12.19 30.96 -19.74
CA ASN A 223 -11.56 30.03 -18.79
C ASN A 223 -12.44 29.77 -17.54
N GLY A 224 -13.21 30.78 -17.12
CA GLY A 224 -14.15 30.68 -16.00
C GLY A 224 -15.56 30.32 -16.44
N GLN A 225 -15.80 29.82 -17.65
CA GLN A 225 -17.12 29.40 -18.12
C GLN A 225 -17.71 28.37 -17.17
N ALA A 226 -18.91 28.66 -16.65
CA ALA A 226 -19.65 27.78 -15.77
C ALA A 226 -20.65 26.91 -16.54
N TRP A 227 -21.22 25.94 -15.85
CA TRP A 227 -22.39 25.19 -16.26
C TRP A 227 -23.38 25.11 -15.10
N ASP A 228 -24.67 24.88 -15.39
CA ASP A 228 -25.68 24.69 -14.35
C ASP A 228 -25.98 23.19 -14.20
N PRO A 229 -25.72 22.57 -13.03
CA PRO A 229 -26.01 21.15 -12.80
C PRO A 229 -27.48 20.76 -12.97
N LEU A 230 -28.41 21.72 -12.84
CA LEU A 230 -29.84 21.52 -13.12
C LEU A 230 -30.24 21.87 -14.56
N GLY A 231 -29.28 22.24 -15.40
CA GLY A 231 -29.49 22.73 -16.76
C GLY A 231 -30.05 24.16 -16.78
N THR A 232 -29.87 24.83 -17.91
CA THR A 232 -30.25 26.24 -18.12
C THR A 232 -31.75 26.48 -18.42
N GLY A 233 -32.58 25.44 -18.22
CA GLY A 233 -34.02 25.54 -18.41
C GLY A 233 -34.70 26.38 -17.33
N SER A 234 -35.98 26.75 -17.57
CA SER A 234 -36.77 27.50 -16.60
C SER A 234 -36.86 26.80 -15.25
N TRP A 235 -36.87 27.56 -14.20
CA TRP A 235 -37.21 27.08 -12.86
C TRP A 235 -38.57 27.63 -12.34
N SER A 236 -39.31 28.37 -13.14
CA SER A 236 -40.62 28.89 -12.74
C SER A 236 -41.70 27.82 -12.77
N GLY A 237 -42.68 27.95 -11.89
CA GLY A 237 -43.89 27.15 -11.85
C GLY A 237 -43.76 25.80 -11.17
N THR A 238 -44.90 25.17 -10.89
CA THR A 238 -45.06 23.96 -10.09
C THR A 238 -44.20 22.78 -10.58
N GLY A 239 -44.03 22.62 -11.90
CA GLY A 239 -43.23 21.52 -12.46
C GLY A 239 -41.73 21.64 -12.18
N ASN A 240 -41.28 22.80 -11.71
CA ASN A 240 -39.88 23.06 -11.36
C ASN A 240 -39.70 23.35 -9.86
N ALA A 241 -40.72 23.11 -9.06
CA ALA A 241 -40.71 23.43 -7.62
C ALA A 241 -39.51 22.83 -6.86
N TRP A 242 -39.02 21.67 -7.29
CA TRP A 242 -37.86 20.99 -6.73
C TRP A 242 -36.53 21.75 -6.88
N LYS A 243 -36.50 22.81 -7.73
CA LYS A 243 -35.33 23.68 -7.93
C LYS A 243 -35.30 24.88 -6.99
N HIS A 244 -36.42 25.20 -6.32
CA HIS A 244 -36.55 26.44 -5.55
C HIS A 244 -35.74 26.38 -4.25
N THR A 245 -35.26 27.55 -3.81
CA THR A 245 -34.43 27.73 -2.63
C THR A 245 -34.97 28.78 -1.64
N GLN A 246 -35.94 29.63 -2.10
CA GLN A 246 -36.59 30.66 -1.29
C GLN A 246 -38.11 30.68 -1.56
N SER A 247 -38.98 31.04 -0.63
CA SER A 247 -38.75 31.06 0.83
C SER A 247 -39.34 29.82 1.46
N PRO A 248 -38.66 29.15 2.42
CA PRO A 248 -39.26 28.05 3.17
C PRO A 248 -40.45 28.48 4.05
N ARG A 249 -40.77 29.77 4.05
CA ARG A 249 -41.84 30.39 4.82
C ARG A 249 -42.88 31.02 3.88
N ASP A 250 -44.14 30.90 4.23
CA ASP A 250 -45.25 31.58 3.53
C ASP A 250 -45.57 32.96 4.10
N ILE A 251 -45.06 33.27 5.29
CA ILE A 251 -45.29 34.54 6.01
C ILE A 251 -43.97 35.26 6.31
N THR A 252 -43.98 36.60 6.14
CA THR A 252 -42.90 37.46 6.61
C THR A 252 -43.06 37.74 8.08
N ALA A 253 -42.12 37.26 8.90
CA ALA A 253 -42.13 37.48 10.35
C ALA A 253 -40.70 37.35 10.89
N ASP A 254 -40.44 37.92 12.08
CA ASP A 254 -39.17 37.75 12.82
C ASP A 254 -37.92 38.18 12.06
N GLY A 255 -38.04 39.10 11.08
CA GLY A 255 -36.93 39.53 10.23
C GLY A 255 -36.66 38.63 9.03
N LEU A 256 -37.42 37.55 8.84
CA LEU A 256 -37.34 36.63 7.73
C LEU A 256 -38.43 36.90 6.70
N VAL A 257 -38.08 36.81 5.42
CA VAL A 257 -39.03 37.07 4.31
C VAL A 257 -39.86 35.81 4.06
N GLY A 258 -41.19 35.99 3.92
CA GLY A 258 -42.10 34.95 3.44
C GLY A 258 -42.35 35.07 1.94
N GLY A 259 -43.19 34.17 1.42
CA GLY A 259 -43.59 34.13 0.00
C GLY A 259 -43.94 32.72 -0.43
N GLY A 260 -43.37 31.76 0.24
CA GLY A 260 -43.47 30.35 -0.14
C GLY A 260 -42.31 29.92 -1.07
N MET A 261 -42.22 28.63 -1.32
CA MET A 261 -41.15 28.03 -2.12
C MET A 261 -41.43 28.21 -3.62
N ASP A 262 -41.05 29.35 -4.21
CA ASP A 262 -41.35 29.66 -5.61
C ASP A 262 -40.19 30.30 -6.41
N ASP A 263 -39.06 30.64 -5.74
CA ASP A 263 -37.89 31.24 -6.34
C ASP A 263 -36.64 30.37 -6.18
N ARG A 264 -35.77 30.34 -7.23
CA ARG A 264 -34.43 29.78 -7.17
C ARG A 264 -33.42 30.93 -7.14
N PHE A 265 -32.99 31.33 -5.97
CA PHE A 265 -32.04 32.42 -5.80
C PHE A 265 -30.66 31.98 -5.46
N ASP A 266 -30.53 30.82 -4.80
CA ASP A 266 -29.24 30.25 -4.37
C ASP A 266 -28.70 29.27 -5.41
N PHE A 267 -27.42 29.41 -5.73
CA PHE A 267 -26.75 28.66 -6.78
C PHE A 267 -25.39 28.13 -6.31
N ILE A 268 -24.98 27.00 -6.88
CA ILE A 268 -23.60 26.53 -7.02
C ILE A 268 -23.39 26.21 -8.49
N LEU A 269 -22.61 27.04 -9.19
CA LEU A 269 -22.33 26.90 -10.62
C LEU A 269 -20.86 26.54 -10.80
N PRO A 270 -20.54 25.26 -11.10
CA PRO A 270 -19.17 24.81 -11.35
C PRO A 270 -18.65 25.30 -12.70
N THR A 271 -17.33 25.48 -12.83
CA THR A 271 -16.67 25.62 -14.15
C THR A 271 -16.56 24.29 -14.88
N ALA A 272 -16.37 24.34 -16.20
CA ALA A 272 -16.24 23.15 -17.05
C ALA A 272 -15.08 22.22 -16.62
N ALA A 273 -14.05 22.75 -15.93
CA ALA A 273 -12.98 21.95 -15.36
C ALA A 273 -13.42 21.02 -14.21
N LEU A 274 -14.64 21.18 -13.70
CA LEU A 274 -15.26 20.32 -12.69
C LEU A 274 -16.30 19.36 -13.30
N ASP A 275 -16.33 19.19 -14.64
CA ASP A 275 -17.33 18.38 -15.38
C ASP A 275 -16.68 17.31 -16.27
N ASP A 276 -15.45 16.92 -15.98
CA ASP A 276 -14.68 15.97 -16.80
C ASP A 276 -14.56 14.56 -16.20
N ALA A 277 -15.11 14.34 -15.01
CA ALA A 277 -15.06 13.10 -14.24
C ALA A 277 -13.64 12.58 -13.96
N ASP A 278 -12.61 13.45 -14.05
CA ASP A 278 -11.21 13.17 -13.72
C ASP A 278 -10.73 14.12 -12.62
N GLY A 279 -9.90 13.62 -11.71
CA GLY A 279 -9.37 14.42 -10.62
C GLY A 279 -10.45 14.97 -9.67
N LEU A 280 -10.46 16.29 -9.49
CA LEU A 280 -11.49 17.00 -8.69
C LEU A 280 -12.65 17.37 -9.63
N SER A 281 -13.77 16.67 -9.53
CA SER A 281 -14.92 16.84 -10.43
C SER A 281 -16.24 16.73 -9.66
N VAL A 282 -17.30 17.35 -10.18
CA VAL A 282 -18.66 17.21 -9.64
C VAL A 282 -19.13 15.76 -9.82
N ILE A 283 -19.73 15.20 -8.79
CA ILE A 283 -20.41 13.91 -8.88
C ILE A 283 -21.81 14.17 -9.46
N ASP A 284 -22.07 13.60 -10.63
CA ASP A 284 -23.34 13.78 -11.34
C ASP A 284 -24.54 13.44 -10.46
N GLY A 285 -25.59 14.29 -10.56
CA GLY A 285 -26.85 14.09 -9.86
C GLY A 285 -26.85 14.50 -8.41
N THR A 286 -25.73 14.98 -7.84
CA THR A 286 -25.65 15.33 -6.41
C THR A 286 -26.07 16.77 -6.07
N TYR A 287 -26.35 17.60 -7.08
CA TYR A 287 -26.82 18.96 -6.86
C TYR A 287 -28.28 18.97 -6.39
N ARG A 288 -28.54 19.60 -5.25
CA ARG A 288 -29.89 19.66 -4.65
C ARG A 288 -30.09 20.83 -3.71
N ALA A 289 -31.36 21.23 -3.58
CA ALA A 289 -31.81 22.13 -2.52
C ALA A 289 -32.27 21.29 -1.32
N LEU A 290 -31.54 21.35 -0.20
CA LEU A 290 -31.76 20.47 0.97
C LEU A 290 -33.14 20.63 1.55
N GLY A 291 -33.91 19.57 1.66
CA GLY A 291 -35.24 19.54 2.23
C GLY A 291 -36.36 19.93 1.24
N ASN A 292 -36.02 20.35 0.02
CA ASN A 292 -37.03 20.64 -1.01
C ASN A 292 -37.49 19.35 -1.70
N ASP A 293 -38.70 18.91 -1.42
CA ASP A 293 -39.32 17.72 -2.00
C ASP A 293 -40.08 17.98 -3.32
N GLY A 294 -40.10 19.24 -3.79
CA GLY A 294 -40.81 19.66 -5.00
C GLY A 294 -42.34 19.76 -4.86
N ASN A 295 -42.92 19.54 -3.67
CA ASN A 295 -44.36 19.52 -3.45
C ASN A 295 -44.92 20.80 -2.81
N HIS A 296 -44.03 21.71 -2.39
CA HIS A 296 -44.41 22.91 -1.63
C HIS A 296 -44.37 24.20 -2.45
N TYR A 297 -44.78 24.14 -3.73
CA TYR A 297 -44.79 25.33 -4.58
C TYR A 297 -45.64 26.45 -3.99
N ASN A 298 -45.04 27.63 -3.81
CA ASN A 298 -45.68 28.85 -3.29
C ASN A 298 -46.40 28.65 -1.92
N THR A 299 -45.84 27.76 -1.10
CA THR A 299 -46.30 27.50 0.28
C THR A 299 -45.11 27.29 1.18
N ALA A 300 -45.34 27.26 2.51
CA ALA A 300 -44.25 26.92 3.44
C ALA A 300 -43.75 25.49 3.24
N ILE A 301 -42.42 25.26 3.38
CA ILE A 301 -41.78 23.97 3.18
C ILE A 301 -42.28 22.88 4.14
N ASN A 302 -42.85 23.29 5.28
CA ASN A 302 -43.43 22.40 6.30
C ASN A 302 -44.98 22.41 6.28
N ALA A 303 -45.62 22.92 5.23
CA ALA A 303 -47.06 22.91 5.07
C ALA A 303 -47.55 21.47 4.80
N GLY A 304 -47.93 20.74 5.82
CA GLY A 304 -48.29 19.33 5.73
C GLY A 304 -47.05 18.40 5.86
N ASN A 305 -47.03 17.31 5.09
CA ASN A 305 -45.89 16.39 5.12
C ASN A 305 -44.88 16.74 4.04
N ASN A 306 -43.64 16.88 4.44
CA ASN A 306 -42.49 16.94 3.54
C ASN A 306 -41.97 15.53 3.27
N THR A 307 -41.61 15.21 2.02
CA THR A 307 -41.19 13.88 1.56
C THR A 307 -39.78 13.83 1.03
N PHE A 308 -38.94 14.79 1.38
CA PHE A 308 -37.52 14.86 0.91
C PHE A 308 -36.74 13.57 1.19
N TYR A 309 -36.95 12.93 2.34
CA TYR A 309 -36.52 11.56 2.64
C TYR A 309 -37.72 10.62 2.54
N PRO A 310 -37.99 10.02 1.38
CA PRO A 310 -39.25 9.31 1.13
C PRO A 310 -39.46 8.09 2.04
N SER A 311 -38.39 7.49 2.54
CA SER A 311 -38.44 6.36 3.48
C SER A 311 -38.50 6.77 4.96
N ASN A 312 -38.38 8.07 5.28
CA ASN A 312 -38.36 8.59 6.66
C ASN A 312 -39.07 9.92 6.78
N LEU A 313 -40.40 9.85 6.81
CA LEU A 313 -41.25 11.03 6.88
C LEU A 313 -41.02 11.91 8.14
N ALA A 314 -40.72 11.28 9.28
CA ALA A 314 -40.40 12.01 10.50
C ALA A 314 -39.15 12.87 10.37
N ARG A 315 -38.09 12.32 9.72
CA ARG A 315 -36.84 13.06 9.42
C ARG A 315 -37.12 14.22 8.46
N SER A 316 -37.93 13.98 7.40
CA SER A 316 -38.29 15.00 6.43
C SER A 316 -39.03 16.15 7.09
N ASN A 317 -40.07 15.87 7.88
CA ASN A 317 -40.84 16.88 8.56
C ASN A 317 -40.00 17.68 9.59
N THR A 318 -39.12 16.99 10.34
CA THR A 318 -38.19 17.67 11.27
C THR A 318 -37.24 18.61 10.53
N LEU A 319 -36.72 18.20 9.38
CA LEU A 319 -35.88 19.06 8.55
C LEU A 319 -36.66 20.27 8.03
N ALA A 320 -37.86 20.05 7.52
CA ALA A 320 -38.71 21.11 7.00
C ALA A 320 -39.07 22.15 8.08
N ASP A 321 -39.37 21.70 9.31
CA ASP A 321 -39.61 22.59 10.45
C ASP A 321 -38.36 23.40 10.82
N ASN A 322 -37.19 22.79 10.81
CA ASN A 322 -35.95 23.50 11.08
C ASN A 322 -35.60 24.50 9.96
N LEU A 323 -35.82 24.16 8.71
CA LEU A 323 -35.63 25.08 7.57
C LEU A 323 -36.56 26.29 7.68
N PHE A 324 -37.84 26.07 7.99
CA PHE A 324 -38.81 27.13 8.22
C PHE A 324 -38.38 28.10 9.34
N LEU A 325 -37.74 27.59 10.39
CA LEU A 325 -37.35 28.39 11.57
C LEU A 325 -35.97 29.04 11.44
N ALA A 326 -35.08 28.48 10.64
CA ALA A 326 -33.66 28.86 10.59
C ALA A 326 -33.43 30.15 9.80
N THR A 327 -33.93 30.24 8.60
CA THR A 327 -33.75 31.39 7.69
C THR A 327 -34.87 31.42 6.64
N ASP A 328 -34.86 32.42 5.76
CA ASP A 328 -35.77 32.51 4.62
C ASP A 328 -35.18 31.92 3.30
N HIS A 329 -34.05 31.21 3.40
CA HIS A 329 -33.47 30.41 2.33
C HIS A 329 -33.29 28.97 2.78
N ILE A 330 -33.01 28.06 1.83
CA ILE A 330 -32.59 26.70 2.14
C ILE A 330 -31.20 26.40 1.52
N PRO A 331 -30.41 25.53 2.14
CA PRO A 331 -29.05 25.19 1.63
C PRO A 331 -29.10 24.55 0.26
N VAL A 332 -28.19 24.93 -0.61
CA VAL A 332 -27.87 24.22 -1.85
C VAL A 332 -26.60 23.40 -1.65
N ILE A 333 -26.62 22.14 -2.09
CA ILE A 333 -25.56 21.17 -1.90
C ILE A 333 -25.09 20.65 -3.25
N VAL A 334 -23.77 20.45 -3.40
CA VAL A 334 -23.15 19.65 -4.45
C VAL A 334 -22.02 18.84 -3.84
N ASP A 335 -21.80 17.62 -4.35
CA ASP A 335 -20.71 16.76 -3.91
C ASP A 335 -19.66 16.64 -5.03
N LEU A 336 -18.37 16.73 -4.68
CA LEU A 336 -17.23 16.56 -5.58
C LEU A 336 -16.48 15.30 -5.23
N GLN A 337 -16.00 14.57 -6.23
CA GLN A 337 -14.99 13.54 -6.03
C GLN A 337 -13.62 14.18 -5.75
N VAL A 338 -12.72 13.42 -5.11
CA VAL A 338 -11.34 13.82 -4.88
C VAL A 338 -10.40 13.13 -5.85
N PRO A 339 -9.26 13.77 -6.21
CA PRO A 339 -8.29 13.16 -7.10
C PRO A 339 -7.72 11.85 -6.56
N ALA A 340 -7.29 10.98 -7.45
CA ALA A 340 -6.64 9.72 -7.12
C ALA A 340 -5.33 9.93 -6.34
N LYS A 341 -4.94 8.94 -5.53
CA LYS A 341 -3.66 8.90 -4.83
C LYS A 341 -2.94 7.61 -5.13
N ASN A 342 -1.95 7.67 -6.02
CA ASN A 342 -1.19 6.49 -6.42
C ASN A 342 -0.36 5.97 -5.25
N GLN A 343 -0.51 4.68 -4.96
CA GLN A 343 0.32 3.94 -4.02
C GLN A 343 0.82 2.68 -4.70
N ALA A 344 2.15 2.53 -4.74
CA ALA A 344 2.78 1.33 -5.27
C ALA A 344 3.85 0.82 -4.31
N THR A 345 3.86 -0.50 -4.08
CA THR A 345 4.84 -1.17 -3.21
C THR A 345 5.46 -2.36 -3.92
N LEU A 346 6.77 -2.56 -3.68
CA LEU A 346 7.53 -3.65 -4.29
C LEU A 346 7.57 -4.86 -3.36
N VAL A 347 7.24 -6.04 -3.91
CA VAL A 347 7.66 -7.33 -3.38
C VAL A 347 8.88 -7.75 -4.20
N ALA A 348 10.05 -7.57 -3.61
CA ALA A 348 11.31 -7.79 -4.30
C ALA A 348 11.49 -9.26 -4.73
N PRO A 349 12.18 -9.53 -5.84
CA PRO A 349 12.61 -10.88 -6.20
C PRO A 349 13.66 -11.39 -5.19
N PRO A 350 13.97 -12.69 -5.19
CA PRO A 350 15.10 -13.21 -4.41
C PRO A 350 16.39 -12.44 -4.69
N ALA A 351 17.17 -12.15 -3.63
CA ALA A 351 18.40 -11.36 -3.75
C ALA A 351 19.48 -12.04 -4.61
N ARG A 352 19.45 -13.39 -4.68
CA ARG A 352 20.36 -14.23 -5.47
C ARG A 352 19.56 -15.26 -6.24
N VAL A 353 19.96 -15.54 -7.47
CA VAL A 353 19.37 -16.57 -8.34
C VAL A 353 20.44 -17.21 -9.20
N ILE A 354 20.25 -18.46 -9.58
CA ILE A 354 21.13 -19.13 -10.54
C ILE A 354 20.86 -18.60 -11.95
N GLN A 355 21.89 -18.48 -12.75
CA GLN A 355 21.80 -18.09 -14.15
C GLN A 355 20.81 -18.99 -14.90
N ASN A 356 19.96 -18.37 -15.74
CA ASN A 356 18.89 -19.02 -16.50
C ASN A 356 17.77 -19.64 -15.64
N ALA A 357 17.70 -19.32 -14.36
CA ALA A 357 16.54 -19.67 -13.54
C ALA A 357 15.25 -19.16 -14.17
N VAL A 358 14.22 -19.99 -14.22
CA VAL A 358 12.91 -19.65 -14.78
C VAL A 358 11.93 -19.23 -13.67
N GLY A 359 10.92 -18.42 -14.03
CA GLY A 359 9.86 -18.05 -13.10
C GLY A 359 10.28 -17.06 -12.01
N VAL A 360 11.44 -16.42 -12.15
CA VAL A 360 11.89 -15.37 -11.21
C VAL A 360 11.19 -14.07 -11.56
N ASN A 361 10.48 -13.49 -10.59
CA ASN A 361 9.67 -12.31 -10.79
C ASN A 361 9.84 -11.32 -9.62
N ALA A 362 9.72 -10.04 -9.93
CA ALA A 362 9.34 -9.00 -8.98
C ALA A 362 7.83 -8.79 -9.05
N GLN A 363 7.19 -8.41 -7.95
CA GLN A 363 5.80 -8.05 -7.93
C GLN A 363 5.61 -6.62 -7.46
N VAL A 364 4.69 -5.89 -8.08
CA VAL A 364 4.29 -4.55 -7.67
C VAL A 364 2.83 -4.59 -7.27
N ARG A 365 2.54 -4.18 -6.05
CA ARG A 365 1.17 -3.97 -5.57
C ARG A 365 0.79 -2.52 -5.81
N VAL A 366 -0.32 -2.31 -6.53
CA VAL A 366 -0.82 -0.97 -6.86
C VAL A 366 -2.21 -0.79 -6.28
N SER A 367 -2.45 0.33 -5.62
CA SER A 367 -3.74 0.73 -5.06
C SER A 367 -3.95 2.23 -5.20
N ASN A 368 -5.20 2.66 -5.16
CA ASN A 368 -5.58 4.05 -4.98
C ASN A 368 -5.73 4.32 -3.48
N ALA A 369 -4.85 5.14 -2.92
CA ALA A 369 -4.83 5.48 -1.50
C ALA A 369 -5.59 6.79 -1.19
N ALA A 370 -6.37 7.30 -2.13
CA ALA A 370 -7.26 8.43 -1.85
C ALA A 370 -8.27 8.01 -0.77
N PRO A 371 -8.46 8.81 0.28
CA PRO A 371 -9.43 8.50 1.32
C PRO A 371 -10.85 8.73 0.78
N GLY A 372 -11.80 7.84 1.03
CA GLY A 372 -13.20 8.06 0.68
C GLY A 372 -13.97 6.83 0.24
N LEU A 373 -15.24 7.05 -0.08
CA LEU A 373 -16.12 6.07 -0.69
C LEU A 373 -15.81 5.94 -2.18
N PRO A 374 -16.05 4.77 -2.81
CA PRO A 374 -15.77 4.59 -4.24
C PRO A 374 -16.40 5.63 -5.17
N ILE A 375 -17.59 6.13 -4.85
CA ILE A 375 -18.29 7.15 -5.63
C ILE A 375 -17.65 8.55 -5.50
N GLY A 376 -16.91 8.79 -4.43
CA GLY A 376 -16.31 10.09 -4.12
C GLY A 376 -14.82 10.18 -4.40
N VAL A 377 -14.26 9.20 -5.09
CA VAL A 377 -12.83 9.14 -5.40
C VAL A 377 -12.66 8.86 -6.88
N ASP A 378 -11.82 9.66 -7.53
CA ASP A 378 -11.45 9.46 -8.92
C ASP A 378 -10.90 8.05 -9.18
N ALA A 379 -11.40 7.38 -10.21
CA ALA A 379 -11.02 6.01 -10.58
C ALA A 379 -9.60 5.99 -11.16
N MET A 380 -8.62 5.53 -10.39
CA MET A 380 -7.21 5.59 -10.76
C MET A 380 -6.83 4.55 -11.83
N SER A 381 -6.56 5.01 -13.04
CA SER A 381 -5.87 4.20 -14.05
C SER A 381 -4.37 4.16 -13.75
N TYR A 382 -3.70 3.01 -14.01
CA TYR A 382 -2.26 2.91 -13.80
C TYR A 382 -1.55 2.15 -14.90
N THR A 383 -0.25 2.44 -15.04
CA THR A 383 0.71 1.66 -15.82
C THR A 383 1.88 1.28 -14.92
N VAL A 384 2.28 0.01 -14.94
CA VAL A 384 3.53 -0.46 -14.32
C VAL A 384 4.45 -0.97 -15.43
N ALA A 385 5.62 -0.35 -15.57
CA ALA A 385 6.62 -0.71 -16.57
C ALA A 385 7.94 -1.14 -15.91
N GLY A 386 8.48 -2.28 -16.35
CA GLY A 386 9.79 -2.78 -15.96
C GLY A 386 10.91 -2.26 -16.87
N SER A 387 12.08 -1.99 -16.28
CA SER A 387 13.31 -1.64 -17.03
C SER A 387 14.55 -2.27 -16.40
N GLY A 388 15.67 -2.28 -17.14
CA GLY A 388 16.92 -2.90 -16.70
C GLY A 388 16.80 -4.42 -16.63
N VAL A 389 16.92 -5.01 -15.44
CA VAL A 389 16.73 -6.45 -15.24
C VAL A 389 15.26 -6.88 -15.29
N LEU A 390 14.33 -5.93 -15.15
CA LEU A 390 12.89 -6.18 -15.25
C LEU A 390 12.39 -5.93 -16.67
N SER A 391 11.32 -6.61 -17.05
CA SER A 391 10.65 -6.43 -18.35
C SER A 391 9.12 -6.46 -18.22
N GLY A 392 8.46 -5.96 -19.26
CA GLY A 392 6.99 -5.92 -19.35
C GLY A 392 6.40 -4.58 -18.98
N THR A 393 5.18 -4.35 -19.51
CA THR A 393 4.34 -3.18 -19.22
C THR A 393 2.92 -3.66 -19.03
N PHE A 394 2.28 -3.21 -17.97
CA PHE A 394 0.95 -3.64 -17.55
C PHE A 394 0.11 -2.44 -17.16
N ASN A 395 -1.13 -2.43 -17.60
CA ASN A 395 -2.11 -1.38 -17.32
C ASN A 395 -3.29 -1.96 -16.53
N GLY A 396 -3.98 -1.11 -15.79
CA GLY A 396 -5.20 -1.49 -15.09
C GLY A 396 -5.83 -0.31 -14.35
N THR A 397 -6.93 -0.58 -13.66
CA THR A 397 -7.56 0.35 -12.72
C THR A 397 -7.27 -0.13 -11.30
N ALA A 398 -6.73 0.74 -10.46
CA ALA A 398 -6.33 0.40 -9.10
C ALA A 398 -7.55 0.42 -8.15
N PRO A 399 -7.74 -0.60 -7.32
CA PRO A 399 -8.76 -0.57 -6.28
C PRO A 399 -8.37 0.40 -5.17
N LEU A 400 -9.37 0.85 -4.39
CA LEU A 400 -9.13 1.60 -3.16
C LEU A 400 -8.44 0.73 -2.10
N THR A 401 -7.58 1.36 -1.31
CA THR A 401 -7.00 0.71 -0.12
C THR A 401 -8.12 0.26 0.85
N PRO A 402 -7.95 -0.88 1.55
CA PRO A 402 -6.75 -1.73 1.66
C PRO A 402 -6.54 -2.73 0.51
N SER A 403 -7.42 -2.79 -0.48
CA SER A 403 -7.27 -3.66 -1.65
C SER A 403 -6.15 -3.18 -2.58
N PHE A 404 -5.56 -4.10 -3.34
CA PHE A 404 -4.52 -3.78 -4.33
C PHE A 404 -4.55 -4.78 -5.50
N ASN A 405 -4.08 -4.34 -6.65
CA ASN A 405 -3.74 -5.22 -7.76
C ASN A 405 -2.27 -5.62 -7.67
N THR A 406 -1.97 -6.86 -8.05
CA THR A 406 -0.59 -7.35 -8.12
C THR A 406 -0.16 -7.47 -9.58
N VAL A 407 0.87 -6.72 -9.94
CA VAL A 407 1.53 -6.78 -11.26
C VAL A 407 2.81 -7.60 -11.11
N THR A 408 3.00 -8.59 -11.98
CA THR A 408 4.18 -9.46 -11.99
C THR A 408 5.11 -9.06 -13.14
N LEU A 409 6.34 -8.67 -12.81
CA LEU A 409 7.39 -8.28 -13.75
C LEU A 409 8.45 -9.37 -13.81
N PRO A 410 8.66 -10.03 -14.97
CA PRO A 410 9.72 -11.00 -15.15
C PRO A 410 11.11 -10.39 -14.92
N VAL A 411 11.98 -11.16 -14.22
CA VAL A 411 13.39 -10.83 -14.00
C VAL A 411 14.23 -11.58 -15.02
N SER A 412 15.05 -10.88 -15.79
CA SER A 412 16.02 -11.50 -16.69
C SER A 412 17.18 -12.11 -15.90
N THR A 413 17.33 -13.43 -15.98
CA THR A 413 18.38 -14.19 -15.28
C THR A 413 19.52 -14.63 -16.19
N ALA A 414 19.56 -14.19 -17.44
CA ALA A 414 20.52 -14.65 -18.46
C ALA A 414 21.95 -14.19 -18.20
N THR A 415 22.16 -13.01 -17.61
CA THR A 415 23.50 -12.38 -17.51
C THR A 415 23.98 -12.37 -16.07
N VAL A 416 25.06 -13.03 -15.80
CA VAL A 416 25.74 -13.15 -14.50
C VAL A 416 26.21 -11.78 -13.97
N GLY A 417 26.24 -11.64 -12.65
CA GLY A 417 26.66 -10.45 -11.91
C GLY A 417 25.54 -9.75 -11.18
N LEU A 418 25.87 -8.64 -10.53
CA LEU A 418 24.89 -7.77 -9.89
C LEU A 418 24.11 -7.01 -10.96
N ARG A 419 22.77 -7.15 -10.95
CA ARG A 419 21.87 -6.55 -11.92
C ARG A 419 20.88 -5.63 -11.22
N THR A 420 20.60 -4.51 -11.87
CA THR A 420 19.63 -3.53 -11.39
C THR A 420 18.53 -3.32 -12.42
N GLY A 421 17.39 -2.93 -11.93
CA GLY A 421 16.24 -2.53 -12.73
C GLY A 421 15.33 -1.62 -11.92
N THR A 422 14.28 -1.16 -12.56
CA THR A 422 13.26 -0.30 -11.93
C THR A 422 11.88 -0.75 -12.39
N ALA A 423 10.97 -0.90 -11.44
CA ALA A 423 9.54 -0.92 -11.74
C ALA A 423 9.02 0.49 -11.55
N LEU A 424 8.47 1.09 -12.61
CA LEU A 424 7.89 2.42 -12.62
C LEU A 424 6.37 2.30 -12.65
N ALA A 425 5.70 2.73 -11.59
CA ALA A 425 4.24 2.82 -11.51
C ALA A 425 3.80 4.26 -11.76
N THR A 426 2.99 4.47 -12.80
CA THR A 426 2.49 5.80 -13.18
C THR A 426 0.97 5.81 -13.29
N THR A 427 0.37 6.99 -13.09
CA THR A 427 -1.04 7.26 -13.39
C THR A 427 -1.17 8.51 -14.24
N PRO A 428 -2.04 8.52 -15.26
CA PRO A 428 -2.34 9.71 -16.06
C PRO A 428 -3.40 10.60 -15.41
N ASN A 429 -4.10 10.14 -14.35
CA ASN A 429 -5.24 10.85 -13.75
C ASN A 429 -4.89 12.27 -13.35
N GLN A 430 -5.82 13.19 -13.63
CA GLN A 430 -5.67 14.61 -13.32
C GLN A 430 -5.50 14.82 -11.81
N ALA A 431 -4.62 15.73 -11.44
CA ALA A 431 -4.34 16.09 -10.04
C ALA A 431 -3.93 14.93 -9.12
N ALA A 432 -3.68 13.74 -9.65
CA ALA A 432 -3.30 12.58 -8.83
C ALA A 432 -2.09 12.88 -7.94
N GLN A 433 -2.18 12.50 -6.67
CA GLN A 433 -1.02 12.53 -5.78
C GLN A 433 -0.07 11.39 -6.12
N SER A 434 1.24 11.69 -6.14
CA SER A 434 2.30 10.73 -6.51
C SER A 434 2.06 10.09 -7.90
N PRO A 435 1.92 10.87 -8.98
CA PRO A 435 1.58 10.35 -10.30
C PRO A 435 2.63 9.39 -10.87
N SER A 436 3.82 9.35 -10.27
CA SER A 436 4.92 8.47 -10.67
C SER A 436 5.68 7.97 -9.44
N ILE A 437 5.78 6.65 -9.29
CA ILE A 437 6.50 5.98 -8.19
C ILE A 437 7.55 5.05 -8.80
N SER A 438 8.82 5.29 -8.47
CA SER A 438 9.97 4.48 -8.92
C SER A 438 10.37 3.50 -7.84
N LEU A 439 10.38 2.21 -8.18
CA LEU A 439 10.67 1.09 -7.28
C LEU A 439 11.94 0.36 -7.77
N PRO A 440 13.12 0.65 -7.18
CA PRO A 440 14.37 0.03 -7.60
C PRO A 440 14.43 -1.45 -7.20
N VAL A 441 15.00 -2.27 -8.08
CA VAL A 441 15.23 -3.70 -7.89
C VAL A 441 16.70 -4.00 -8.09
N THR A 442 17.24 -4.83 -7.22
CA THR A 442 18.61 -5.36 -7.34
C THR A 442 18.58 -6.86 -7.12
N VAL A 443 19.22 -7.61 -8.02
CA VAL A 443 19.35 -9.07 -7.95
C VAL A 443 20.77 -9.48 -8.39
N ARG A 444 21.38 -10.41 -7.68
CA ARG A 444 22.65 -11.02 -8.10
C ARG A 444 22.37 -12.33 -8.81
N ILE A 445 22.80 -12.41 -10.06
CA ILE A 445 22.71 -13.63 -10.87
C ILE A 445 24.04 -14.32 -10.79
N VAL A 446 24.04 -15.57 -10.31
CA VAL A 446 25.25 -16.34 -10.08
C VAL A 446 25.30 -17.56 -11.01
N ARG A 447 26.50 -17.94 -11.41
CA ARG A 447 26.73 -19.24 -12.09
C ARG A 447 26.42 -20.38 -11.11
N PRO A 448 26.06 -21.56 -11.61
CA PRO A 448 26.04 -22.77 -10.78
C PRO A 448 27.41 -23.02 -10.13
N SER A 449 27.42 -23.75 -9.03
CA SER A 449 28.66 -24.29 -8.45
C SER A 449 29.37 -25.25 -9.40
N ASN A 450 30.69 -25.37 -9.27
CA ASN A 450 31.47 -26.29 -10.06
C ASN A 450 32.27 -27.22 -9.15
N PRO A 451 31.72 -28.41 -8.79
CA PRO A 451 32.42 -29.36 -7.95
C PRO A 451 33.68 -29.91 -8.63
N SER A 452 34.80 -29.92 -7.89
CA SER A 452 36.08 -30.43 -8.37
C SER A 452 36.84 -31.17 -7.26
N LEU A 453 37.55 -32.23 -7.61
CA LEU A 453 38.45 -32.96 -6.71
C LEU A 453 39.82 -32.27 -6.57
N SER A 454 39.99 -31.08 -7.13
CA SER A 454 41.18 -30.25 -7.04
C SER A 454 40.80 -28.78 -6.77
N SER A 455 41.60 -28.08 -5.99
CA SER A 455 41.44 -26.63 -5.76
C SER A 455 42.16 -25.79 -6.85
N VAL A 456 42.99 -26.39 -7.69
CA VAL A 456 43.82 -25.69 -8.67
C VAL A 456 43.45 -26.01 -10.13
N ALA A 457 42.56 -26.98 -10.35
CA ALA A 457 42.06 -27.37 -11.67
C ALA A 457 40.63 -27.90 -11.59
N ASP A 458 39.92 -27.90 -12.72
CA ASP A 458 38.60 -28.52 -12.84
C ASP A 458 38.80 -30.04 -13.08
N VAL A 459 38.62 -30.84 -12.01
CA VAL A 459 38.86 -32.27 -11.99
C VAL A 459 37.62 -33.00 -11.49
N ASN A 460 36.92 -33.68 -12.40
CA ASN A 460 35.67 -34.39 -12.09
C ASN A 460 35.88 -35.85 -11.71
N ALA A 461 37.09 -36.41 -11.97
CA ALA A 461 37.50 -37.77 -11.59
C ALA A 461 38.97 -37.80 -11.19
N ALA A 462 39.29 -38.43 -10.06
CA ALA A 462 40.67 -38.54 -9.56
C ALA A 462 40.86 -39.84 -8.77
N VAL A 463 42.12 -40.33 -8.72
CA VAL A 463 42.52 -41.39 -7.80
C VAL A 463 43.09 -40.76 -6.54
N VAL A 464 42.55 -41.14 -5.37
CA VAL A 464 43.00 -40.71 -4.06
C VAL A 464 43.71 -41.92 -3.39
N PRO A 465 45.05 -41.90 -3.27
CA PRO A 465 45.77 -43.03 -2.73
C PRO A 465 45.67 -43.10 -1.18
N GLY A 466 45.75 -44.32 -0.69
CA GLY A 466 45.90 -44.64 0.75
C GLY A 466 46.72 -45.92 0.91
N ALA A 467 47.17 -46.20 2.10
CA ALA A 467 47.94 -47.41 2.43
C ALA A 467 47.36 -48.04 3.70
N ALA A 468 47.36 -49.35 3.78
CA ALA A 468 46.94 -50.14 4.92
C ALA A 468 47.83 -51.38 5.06
N THR A 469 47.82 -52.02 6.23
CA THR A 469 48.43 -53.32 6.49
C THR A 469 47.34 -54.38 6.57
N ALA A 470 47.49 -55.51 5.98
CA ALA A 470 46.60 -56.66 6.07
C ALA A 470 46.34 -57.04 7.55
N GLY A 471 45.07 -57.21 7.95
CA GLY A 471 44.70 -57.46 9.33
C GLY A 471 44.86 -56.27 10.29
N GLY A 472 45.29 -55.09 9.82
CA GLY A 472 45.53 -53.89 10.62
C GLY A 472 44.27 -53.11 11.01
N ALA A 473 44.47 -51.95 11.64
CA ALA A 473 43.38 -51.04 12.00
C ALA A 473 42.76 -50.38 10.77
N PRO A 474 41.47 -50.01 10.81
CA PRO A 474 40.80 -49.25 9.75
C PRO A 474 41.53 -47.94 9.40
N VAL A 475 41.61 -47.61 8.12
CA VAL A 475 42.29 -46.41 7.58
C VAL A 475 41.26 -45.46 6.99
N ASP A 476 41.28 -44.20 7.42
CA ASP A 476 40.43 -43.14 6.88
C ASP A 476 41.17 -42.36 5.77
N VAL A 477 40.50 -42.23 4.63
CA VAL A 477 40.99 -41.46 3.48
C VAL A 477 40.09 -40.22 3.31
N THR A 478 40.71 -39.06 3.39
CA THR A 478 40.01 -37.78 3.17
C THR A 478 40.08 -37.40 1.70
N ILE A 479 38.93 -37.14 1.11
CA ILE A 479 38.76 -36.67 -0.28
C ILE A 479 38.37 -35.21 -0.23
N PRO A 480 39.24 -34.26 -0.62
CA PRO A 480 38.86 -32.85 -0.69
C PRO A 480 37.90 -32.61 -1.88
N VAL A 481 36.90 -31.74 -1.68
CA VAL A 481 35.97 -31.32 -2.71
C VAL A 481 35.94 -29.81 -2.75
N SER A 482 36.33 -29.23 -3.84
CA SER A 482 36.41 -27.79 -4.07
C SER A 482 35.25 -27.33 -4.93
N ASN A 483 34.79 -26.08 -4.72
CA ASN A 483 33.95 -25.36 -5.66
C ASN A 483 34.91 -24.56 -6.58
N TRP A 484 35.30 -25.17 -7.70
CA TRP A 484 36.37 -24.64 -8.53
C TRP A 484 35.99 -23.33 -9.22
N GLY A 485 36.88 -22.35 -9.17
CA GLY A 485 36.66 -21.02 -9.74
C GLY A 485 35.70 -20.13 -8.92
N PHE A 486 35.44 -20.50 -7.65
CA PHE A 486 34.51 -19.77 -6.80
C PHE A 486 34.85 -18.29 -6.70
N ASN A 487 33.83 -17.47 -6.92
CA ASN A 487 33.86 -16.03 -6.70
C ASN A 487 32.44 -15.50 -6.33
N VAL A 488 32.30 -14.19 -6.12
CA VAL A 488 31.04 -13.55 -5.69
C VAL A 488 29.88 -13.82 -6.66
N ASP A 489 30.15 -14.12 -7.93
CA ASP A 489 29.16 -14.39 -8.98
C ASP A 489 29.03 -15.90 -9.27
N GLN A 490 29.30 -16.73 -8.29
CA GLN A 490 29.09 -18.19 -8.34
C GLN A 490 28.32 -18.64 -7.10
N SER A 491 27.48 -19.66 -7.24
CA SER A 491 26.76 -20.29 -6.13
C SER A 491 27.72 -20.97 -5.18
N ALA A 492 27.48 -20.92 -3.89
CA ALA A 492 28.08 -21.85 -2.95
C ALA A 492 27.55 -23.27 -3.23
N MET A 493 28.26 -24.26 -2.74
CA MET A 493 28.00 -25.68 -3.01
C MET A 493 27.77 -26.44 -1.71
N ASP A 494 26.80 -27.34 -1.70
CA ASP A 494 26.62 -28.35 -0.65
C ASP A 494 27.00 -29.73 -1.20
N ILE A 495 27.67 -30.56 -0.40
CA ILE A 495 27.73 -32.00 -0.61
C ILE A 495 26.50 -32.62 0.07
N THR A 496 25.62 -33.22 -0.72
CA THR A 496 24.34 -33.75 -0.26
C THR A 496 24.36 -35.23 0.08
N ALA A 497 25.21 -36.00 -0.62
CA ALA A 497 25.39 -37.42 -0.36
C ALA A 497 26.76 -37.89 -0.88
N THR A 498 27.29 -38.92 -0.21
CA THR A 498 28.47 -39.65 -0.65
C THR A 498 28.15 -41.13 -0.63
N GLN A 499 28.47 -41.82 -1.72
CA GLN A 499 28.24 -43.27 -1.90
C GLN A 499 29.53 -43.97 -2.24
N VAL A 500 29.77 -45.09 -1.58
CA VAL A 500 30.82 -46.03 -1.91
C VAL A 500 30.20 -47.41 -2.02
N SER A 501 30.52 -48.16 -3.10
CA SER A 501 29.93 -49.47 -3.38
C SER A 501 31.01 -50.55 -3.55
N ALA A 502 32.02 -50.57 -2.70
CA ALA A 502 33.07 -51.59 -2.69
C ALA A 502 33.16 -52.26 -1.32
N ALA A 503 33.44 -53.57 -1.33
CA ALA A 503 33.65 -54.32 -0.09
C ALA A 503 34.80 -53.73 0.72
N ASN A 504 34.65 -53.75 2.04
CA ASN A 504 35.58 -53.19 3.04
C ASN A 504 35.69 -51.66 3.06
N PHE A 505 34.89 -50.93 2.25
CA PHE A 505 34.83 -49.48 2.28
C PHE A 505 33.51 -49.00 2.87
N SER A 506 33.57 -47.92 3.63
CA SER A 506 32.39 -47.27 4.19
C SER A 506 32.57 -45.75 4.26
N VAL A 507 31.46 -45.00 4.22
CA VAL A 507 31.50 -43.52 4.39
C VAL A 507 31.51 -43.20 5.88
N VAL A 508 32.45 -42.41 6.34
CA VAL A 508 32.57 -41.91 7.73
C VAL A 508 31.98 -40.52 7.83
N SER A 509 32.30 -39.63 6.89
CA SER A 509 31.72 -38.31 6.74
C SER A 509 31.42 -38.07 5.26
N GLY A 510 30.14 -37.84 4.92
CA GLY A 510 29.68 -37.82 3.53
C GLY A 510 28.89 -36.57 3.12
N THR A 511 28.78 -35.56 3.99
CA THR A 511 28.07 -34.32 3.69
C THR A 511 28.84 -33.09 4.18
N ALA A 512 28.68 -31.97 3.46
CA ALA A 512 29.21 -30.66 3.87
C ALA A 512 28.34 -29.55 3.26
N THR A 513 28.31 -28.39 3.85
CA THR A 513 27.46 -27.27 3.41
C THR A 513 28.28 -26.00 3.19
N ASN A 514 27.78 -25.11 2.32
CA ASN A 514 28.30 -23.76 2.09
C ASN A 514 29.80 -23.78 1.65
N ILE A 515 30.14 -24.68 0.76
CA ILE A 515 31.50 -24.77 0.16
C ILE A 515 31.64 -23.61 -0.84
N GLY A 516 32.47 -22.63 -0.46
CA GLY A 516 32.83 -21.49 -1.29
C GLY A 516 34.28 -21.59 -1.77
N GLY A 517 35.11 -20.61 -1.37
CA GLY A 517 36.54 -20.61 -1.66
C GLY A 517 37.37 -21.60 -0.82
N THR A 518 36.81 -22.09 0.30
CA THR A 518 37.44 -23.13 1.12
C THR A 518 36.88 -24.50 0.74
N PRO A 519 37.72 -25.51 0.45
CA PRO A 519 37.26 -26.86 0.13
C PRO A 519 36.52 -27.51 1.30
N GLY A 520 35.46 -28.26 0.99
CA GLY A 520 34.89 -29.27 1.87
C GLY A 520 35.64 -30.58 1.74
N SER A 521 35.25 -31.59 2.50
CA SER A 521 35.81 -32.93 2.41
C SER A 521 34.81 -34.02 2.74
N VAL A 522 35.00 -35.19 2.21
CA VAL A 522 34.36 -36.43 2.62
C VAL A 522 35.40 -37.40 3.12
N VAL A 523 35.04 -38.31 4.03
CA VAL A 523 35.94 -39.29 4.59
C VAL A 523 35.39 -40.68 4.34
N VAL A 524 36.24 -41.52 3.69
CA VAL A 524 35.94 -42.91 3.40
C VAL A 524 36.89 -43.79 4.22
N ARG A 525 36.37 -44.76 4.92
CA ARG A 525 37.11 -45.75 5.72
C ARG A 525 37.26 -47.01 4.96
N PHE A 526 38.50 -47.52 4.92
CA PHE A 526 38.83 -48.88 4.51
C PHE A 526 39.10 -49.74 5.73
N ASN A 527 38.48 -50.94 5.77
CA ASN A 527 38.73 -51.92 6.84
C ASN A 527 39.59 -53.08 6.32
N PRO A 528 40.87 -53.17 6.71
CA PRO A 528 41.78 -54.18 6.25
C PRO A 528 41.72 -55.50 7.07
N ALA A 529 40.82 -55.67 8.03
CA ALA A 529 40.77 -56.77 8.97
C ALA A 529 40.71 -58.18 8.32
N SER A 530 40.10 -58.28 7.10
CA SER A 530 39.91 -59.56 6.43
C SER A 530 40.40 -59.54 4.97
N VAL A 531 41.39 -58.72 4.66
CA VAL A 531 41.93 -58.59 3.31
C VAL A 531 43.41 -59.05 3.25
N VAL A 532 43.85 -59.50 2.09
CA VAL A 532 45.22 -59.87 1.81
C VAL A 532 45.99 -58.69 1.18
N ALA A 533 47.32 -58.81 1.10
CA ALA A 533 48.14 -57.84 0.38
C ALA A 533 47.66 -57.68 -1.07
N GLY A 534 47.59 -56.47 -1.55
CA GLY A 534 47.05 -56.14 -2.88
C GLY A 534 46.56 -54.70 -3.03
N THR A 535 45.96 -54.39 -4.14
CA THR A 535 45.39 -53.09 -4.42
C THR A 535 43.86 -53.17 -4.41
N TYR A 536 43.22 -52.31 -3.67
CA TYR A 536 41.77 -52.23 -3.52
C TYR A 536 41.29 -50.87 -4.00
N ASP A 537 40.47 -50.87 -5.04
CA ASP A 537 39.86 -49.65 -5.60
C ASP A 537 38.40 -49.55 -5.23
N ALA A 538 37.98 -48.39 -4.78
CA ALA A 538 36.59 -48.08 -4.53
C ALA A 538 36.15 -46.78 -5.23
N PRO A 539 35.20 -46.84 -6.18
CA PRO A 539 34.58 -45.62 -6.70
C PRO A 539 33.72 -44.99 -5.63
N VAL A 540 33.94 -43.71 -5.39
CA VAL A 540 33.19 -42.86 -4.44
C VAL A 540 32.48 -41.79 -5.23
N THR A 541 31.16 -41.88 -5.32
CA THR A 541 30.33 -40.86 -5.97
C THR A 541 29.92 -39.81 -4.93
N ILE A 542 30.31 -38.57 -5.17
CA ILE A 542 29.99 -37.42 -4.31
C ILE A 542 29.00 -36.56 -5.04
N GLN A 543 27.76 -36.51 -4.50
CA GLN A 543 26.67 -35.68 -5.04
C GLN A 543 26.73 -34.30 -4.43
N THR A 544 26.56 -33.28 -5.26
CA THR A 544 26.55 -31.89 -4.84
C THR A 544 25.31 -31.16 -5.38
N ARG A 545 25.03 -30.06 -4.78
CA ARG A 545 24.02 -29.10 -5.27
C ARG A 545 24.49 -27.67 -5.03
N ASP A 546 23.90 -26.73 -5.76
CA ASP A 546 24.01 -25.31 -5.47
C ASP A 546 23.38 -24.96 -4.14
N GLU A 547 23.68 -23.76 -3.61
CA GLU A 547 22.90 -23.18 -2.52
C GLU A 547 21.39 -23.16 -2.86
N ASN A 548 20.52 -23.23 -1.84
CA ASN A 548 19.08 -23.31 -2.03
C ASN A 548 18.47 -21.97 -2.47
N ILE A 549 18.70 -21.59 -3.73
CA ILE A 549 18.16 -20.40 -4.40
C ILE A 549 17.47 -20.80 -5.71
N PRO A 550 16.63 -19.93 -6.28
CA PRO A 550 15.95 -20.24 -7.54
C PRO A 550 16.91 -20.61 -8.66
N GLY A 551 16.59 -21.69 -9.36
CA GLY A 551 17.42 -22.25 -10.44
C GLY A 551 18.51 -23.20 -9.98
N MET A 552 18.59 -23.56 -8.69
CA MET A 552 19.50 -24.51 -8.11
C MET A 552 19.61 -25.77 -8.97
N THR A 553 20.86 -26.21 -9.23
CA THR A 553 21.19 -27.44 -9.96
C THR A 553 21.93 -28.43 -9.07
N THR A 554 22.02 -29.66 -9.53
CA THR A 554 22.82 -30.73 -8.90
C THR A 554 23.93 -31.21 -9.85
N ALA A 555 25.03 -31.63 -9.27
CA ALA A 555 26.16 -32.22 -9.99
C ALA A 555 26.76 -33.36 -9.19
N SER A 556 27.76 -34.07 -9.76
CA SER A 556 28.51 -35.08 -9.03
C SER A 556 29.96 -35.16 -9.54
N VAL A 557 30.85 -35.56 -8.64
CA VAL A 557 32.25 -35.96 -8.99
C VAL A 557 32.49 -37.36 -8.47
N VAL A 558 33.46 -38.06 -9.09
CA VAL A 558 33.79 -39.44 -8.75
C VAL A 558 35.28 -39.54 -8.39
N ALA A 559 35.56 -39.82 -7.11
CA ALA A 559 36.92 -40.19 -6.68
C ALA A 559 37.05 -41.70 -6.67
N THR A 560 38.21 -42.24 -7.10
CA THR A 560 38.57 -43.63 -6.85
C THR A 560 39.54 -43.67 -5.68
N VAL A 561 39.08 -44.16 -4.52
CA VAL A 561 39.99 -44.42 -3.40
C VAL A 561 40.75 -45.69 -3.70
N ARG A 562 42.08 -45.58 -3.79
CA ARG A 562 42.98 -46.69 -4.06
C ARG A 562 43.80 -46.98 -2.83
N ILE A 563 43.58 -48.14 -2.19
CA ILE A 563 44.36 -48.58 -1.04
C ILE A 563 45.35 -49.65 -1.45
N THR A 564 46.64 -49.38 -1.21
CA THR A 564 47.67 -50.40 -1.31
C THR A 564 47.81 -51.08 0.05
N VAL A 565 47.43 -52.33 0.12
CA VAL A 565 47.59 -53.16 1.29
C VAL A 565 48.88 -53.92 1.22
N THR A 566 49.73 -53.65 2.18
CA THR A 566 50.97 -54.44 2.35
C THR A 566 50.68 -55.65 3.25
N GLY A 567 51.53 -56.71 3.08
CA GLY A 567 51.35 -57.88 3.96
C GLY A 567 51.46 -57.50 5.44
N GLY A 568 50.49 -57.93 6.21
CA GLY A 568 50.69 -58.00 7.67
C GLY A 568 51.62 -59.16 7.92
N CYS A 569 52.54 -59.01 8.85
CA CYS A 569 53.39 -60.16 9.27
C CYS A 569 52.43 -61.22 9.85
N ALA A 570 52.52 -62.45 9.37
CA ALA A 570 51.95 -63.57 10.10
C ALA A 570 52.59 -63.59 11.51
N ALA A 571 51.80 -63.94 12.50
CA ALA A 571 52.25 -63.86 13.91
C ALA A 571 53.62 -64.61 14.08
N ALA A 572 53.84 -65.63 13.26
CA ALA A 572 55.06 -66.40 13.26
C ALA A 572 56.21 -65.87 12.32
N ASP A 573 55.89 -64.91 11.43
CA ASP A 573 56.79 -64.16 10.58
C ASP A 573 57.32 -62.93 11.35
N LEU A 574 58.33 -63.16 12.19
CA LEU A 574 58.78 -62.16 13.17
C LEU A 574 59.69 -61.09 12.49
N ASN A 575 60.23 -61.32 11.36
CA ASN A 575 61.02 -60.35 10.58
C ASN A 575 60.20 -59.65 9.50
N CYS A 576 58.96 -60.11 9.29
CA CYS A 576 58.03 -59.55 8.31
C CYS A 576 58.51 -59.61 6.87
N ASP A 577 59.23 -60.63 6.48
CA ASP A 577 59.72 -60.83 5.05
C ASP A 577 58.70 -61.64 4.21
N GLY A 578 57.63 -62.16 4.81
CA GLY A 578 56.55 -62.89 4.18
C GLY A 578 56.78 -64.41 4.15
N VAL A 579 57.87 -64.94 4.76
CA VAL A 579 58.16 -66.35 4.87
C VAL A 579 58.51 -66.68 6.30
N VAL A 580 57.90 -67.71 6.86
CA VAL A 580 58.26 -68.18 8.21
C VAL A 580 59.42 -69.17 8.05
N ASP A 581 60.63 -68.74 8.38
CA ASP A 581 61.86 -69.53 8.13
C ASP A 581 62.83 -69.52 9.32
N GLY A 582 64.11 -69.93 9.06
CA GLY A 582 65.13 -69.96 10.08
C GLY A 582 65.53 -68.62 10.70
N THR A 583 65.19 -67.48 10.01
CA THR A 583 65.45 -66.15 10.49
C THR A 583 64.45 -65.83 11.63
N ASP A 584 63.14 -66.16 11.44
CA ASP A 584 62.11 -66.01 12.43
C ASP A 584 62.35 -66.89 13.64
N LEU A 585 62.77 -68.11 13.41
CA LEU A 585 63.18 -69.00 14.49
C LEU A 585 64.31 -68.38 15.31
N GLY A 586 65.31 -67.79 14.65
CA GLY A 586 66.40 -67.08 15.33
C GLY A 586 65.89 -65.88 16.18
N LEU A 587 64.94 -65.12 15.65
CA LEU A 587 64.32 -64.01 16.38
C LEU A 587 63.53 -64.49 17.58
N LEU A 588 62.69 -65.54 17.46
CA LEU A 588 61.95 -66.14 18.57
C LEU A 588 62.91 -66.63 19.65
N LEU A 589 63.95 -67.38 19.29
CA LEU A 589 64.90 -67.90 20.24
C LEU A 589 65.71 -66.79 20.94
N SER A 590 65.92 -65.64 20.29
CA SER A 590 66.61 -64.49 20.87
C SER A 590 65.77 -63.81 21.94
N GLN A 591 64.46 -64.05 21.95
CA GLN A 591 63.47 -63.46 22.88
C GLN A 591 63.02 -64.46 23.94
N TRP A 592 63.61 -65.60 24.05
CA TRP A 592 63.22 -66.70 24.92
C TRP A 592 63.12 -66.26 26.40
N GLY A 593 62.00 -66.55 27.05
CA GLY A 593 61.72 -66.19 28.47
C GLY A 593 61.35 -64.77 28.67
N SER A 594 61.10 -63.96 27.65
CA SER A 594 60.62 -62.57 27.73
C SER A 594 59.22 -62.47 27.27
N ASN A 595 58.54 -61.33 27.60
CA ASN A 595 57.28 -60.92 27.02
C ASN A 595 57.60 -60.01 25.82
N ALA A 596 57.85 -60.59 24.65
CA ALA A 596 58.26 -59.88 23.42
C ALA A 596 57.46 -60.37 22.23
N SER A 597 57.77 -59.90 21.00
CA SER A 597 57.03 -60.24 19.76
C SER A 597 57.02 -61.72 19.41
N GLY A 598 57.92 -62.52 20.03
CA GLY A 598 57.95 -63.99 19.91
C GLY A 598 56.91 -64.70 20.79
N ASP A 599 56.21 -64.04 21.69
CA ASP A 599 55.07 -64.58 22.46
C ASP A 599 53.85 -64.65 21.52
N LEU A 600 53.78 -65.77 20.78
CA LEU A 600 52.76 -65.95 19.73
C LEU A 600 51.39 -66.37 20.27
N ASN A 601 51.37 -66.92 21.50
CA ASN A 601 50.12 -67.30 22.18
C ASN A 601 49.60 -66.19 23.14
N ASN A 602 50.37 -65.11 23.36
CA ASN A 602 50.10 -64.01 24.23
C ASN A 602 49.88 -64.43 25.68
N ASP A 603 50.62 -65.40 26.20
CA ASP A 603 50.56 -65.82 27.58
C ASP A 603 51.55 -65.06 28.50
N GLY A 604 52.33 -64.18 27.93
CA GLY A 604 53.28 -63.29 28.62
C GLY A 604 54.72 -63.81 28.66
N THR A 605 55.04 -64.95 28.00
CA THR A 605 56.41 -65.54 28.01
C THR A 605 56.67 -66.26 26.73
N VAL A 606 57.73 -65.92 26.05
CA VAL A 606 58.21 -66.66 24.86
C VAL A 606 58.79 -67.99 25.34
N ASP A 607 58.15 -69.16 25.00
CA ASP A 607 58.54 -70.48 25.44
C ASP A 607 58.38 -71.57 24.33
N GLY A 608 58.33 -72.81 24.79
CA GLY A 608 58.20 -73.97 23.86
C GLY A 608 56.80 -74.02 23.15
N THR A 609 55.78 -73.37 23.69
CA THR A 609 54.46 -73.29 23.08
C THR A 609 54.56 -72.40 21.84
N ASP A 610 55.24 -71.24 21.98
CA ASP A 610 55.40 -70.28 20.88
C ASP A 610 56.29 -70.86 19.79
N LEU A 611 57.36 -71.60 20.18
CA LEU A 611 58.15 -72.33 19.22
C LEU A 611 57.29 -73.32 18.43
N GLY A 612 56.40 -74.03 19.12
CA GLY A 612 55.48 -74.95 18.44
C GLY A 612 54.56 -74.24 17.45
N LEU A 613 54.08 -73.06 17.79
CA LEU A 613 53.25 -72.21 16.93
C LEU A 613 54.03 -71.71 15.70
N LEU A 614 55.28 -71.25 15.91
CA LEU A 614 56.13 -70.83 14.81
C LEU A 614 56.42 -72.00 13.85
N LEU A 615 56.80 -73.18 14.37
CA LEU A 615 57.08 -74.38 13.57
C LEU A 615 55.82 -74.90 12.84
N SER A 616 54.61 -74.66 13.40
CA SER A 616 53.34 -75.03 12.74
C SER A 616 53.03 -74.13 11.52
N ALA A 617 53.61 -72.95 11.47
CA ALA A 617 53.47 -71.97 10.41
C ALA A 617 54.69 -71.97 9.43
N TRP A 618 55.59 -72.86 9.59
CA TRP A 618 56.87 -72.95 8.81
C TRP A 618 56.59 -73.21 7.35
N GLY A 619 57.09 -72.37 6.39
CA GLY A 619 56.98 -72.54 4.97
C GLY A 619 56.84 -71.28 4.18
#